data_c0bd234c7cd625511be04faaab88797a
#
_entry.id   c0bd234c7cd625511be04faaab88797a
#
_cell.length_a   1.000
_cell.length_b   1.000
_cell.length_c   1.000
_cell.angle_alpha   90.00
_cell.angle_beta   90.00
_cell.angle_gamma   90.00
#
_symmetry.space_group_name_H-M   'P 1'
#
loop_
_entity.id
_entity.type
_entity.pdbx_description
1 polymer ?
#
loop_
_entity_poly.entity_id
_entity_poly.type
_entity_poly.pdbx_seq_one_letter_code
_entity_poly.pdbx_strand_id
1 'polypeptide(L)'
;RGLGDVYKRQVSQRSIANYVGDYLLSDIGYYYVPDQQLGTIWEHPERLWKASPLTYADRVKTPTLFIHADKDYRCTLANGLEMFAALKLHGVESKLCMFYGENHGLSREGKPSNRISRLSEILHWMEDHLKEE
;
A
#
# COMPACT_ATOMS: atom_id res chain seq x y z
N ARG A 1 11.77 11.82 15.68
CA ARG A 1 10.36 12.21 15.56
C ARG A 1 9.85 11.64 14.26
N GLY A 2 8.96 10.65 14.32
CA GLY A 2 8.35 10.05 13.14
C GLY A 2 7.40 11.05 12.48
N LEU A 3 7.28 10.97 11.16
CA LEU A 3 6.33 11.78 10.37
C LEU A 3 4.85 11.49 10.73
N GLY A 4 4.57 10.48 11.56
CA GLY A 4 3.24 10.07 11.98
C GLY A 4 2.41 11.14 12.70
N ASP A 5 3.05 12.09 13.35
CA ASP A 5 2.36 13.18 14.06
C ASP A 5 1.96 14.35 13.12
N VAL A 6 2.42 14.32 11.87
CA VAL A 6 2.22 15.42 10.90
C VAL A 6 1.06 15.12 9.95
N TYR A 7 0.77 13.84 9.70
CA TYR A 7 -0.27 13.44 8.75
C TYR A 7 -1.56 13.05 9.49
N LYS A 8 -2.57 13.90 9.42
CA LYS A 8 -3.90 13.60 9.94
C LYS A 8 -4.65 12.55 9.11
N ARG A 9 -4.20 12.31 7.87
CA ARG A 9 -4.79 11.36 6.90
C ARG A 9 -3.84 11.05 5.76
N GLN A 10 -4.00 9.90 5.12
CA GLN A 10 -3.16 9.51 4.00
C GLN A 10 -3.89 8.70 2.93
N VAL A 11 -3.30 8.69 1.74
CA VAL A 11 -3.69 7.82 0.62
C VAL A 11 -2.48 7.00 0.21
N SER A 12 -2.59 5.69 0.33
CA SER A 12 -1.57 4.72 -0.07
C SER A 12 -1.98 4.07 -1.39
N GLN A 13 -1.17 4.24 -2.43
CA GLN A 13 -1.48 3.72 -3.75
C GLN A 13 -0.40 2.75 -4.20
N ARG A 14 -0.80 1.53 -4.64
CA ARG A 14 0.12 0.54 -5.22
C ARG A 14 1.43 0.38 -4.43
N SER A 15 1.34 0.37 -3.12
CA SER A 15 2.49 0.34 -2.22
C SER A 15 2.88 -1.09 -1.83
N ILE A 16 4.13 -1.27 -1.49
CA ILE A 16 4.63 -2.50 -0.88
C ILE A 16 4.38 -2.41 0.64
N ALA A 17 3.77 -3.43 1.21
CA ALA A 17 3.59 -3.57 2.65
C ALA A 17 4.49 -4.68 3.24
N ASN A 18 4.78 -5.72 2.45
CA ASN A 18 5.45 -6.92 2.91
C ASN A 18 6.52 -7.37 1.91
N TYR A 19 7.77 -7.05 2.17
CA TYR A 19 8.88 -7.46 1.30
C TYR A 19 9.11 -8.96 1.26
N VAL A 20 8.75 -9.69 2.32
CA VAL A 20 8.86 -11.15 2.35
C VAL A 20 7.91 -11.78 1.33
N GLY A 21 6.65 -11.33 1.31
CA GLY A 21 5.68 -11.78 0.31
C GLY A 21 6.01 -11.27 -1.09
N ASP A 22 6.34 -10.00 -1.21
CA ASP A 22 6.59 -9.36 -2.51
C ASP A 22 7.80 -9.96 -3.24
N TYR A 23 8.79 -10.51 -2.51
CA TYR A 23 9.96 -11.19 -3.07
C TYR A 23 9.60 -12.26 -4.09
N LEU A 24 8.55 -13.06 -3.84
CA LEU A 24 8.14 -14.16 -4.71
C LEU A 24 6.84 -13.90 -5.48
N LEU A 25 6.05 -12.90 -5.09
CA LEU A 25 4.78 -12.60 -5.74
C LEU A 25 4.89 -11.51 -6.81
N SER A 26 5.88 -10.61 -6.69
CA SER A 26 6.10 -9.55 -7.67
C SER A 26 6.77 -10.09 -8.94
N ASP A 27 6.40 -9.53 -10.09
CA ASP A 27 7.02 -9.83 -11.38
C ASP A 27 8.52 -9.47 -11.45
N ILE A 28 8.98 -8.60 -10.55
CA ILE A 28 10.40 -8.20 -10.42
C ILE A 28 11.01 -8.55 -9.07
N GLY A 29 10.23 -9.14 -8.15
CA GLY A 29 10.62 -9.32 -6.76
C GLY A 29 11.92 -10.11 -6.58
N TYR A 30 12.11 -11.14 -7.37
CA TYR A 30 13.27 -12.05 -7.32
C TYR A 30 14.64 -11.37 -7.50
N TYR A 31 14.70 -10.23 -8.19
CA TYR A 31 15.93 -9.44 -8.32
C TYR A 31 15.85 -8.09 -7.61
N TYR A 32 14.69 -7.42 -7.65
CA TYR A 32 14.50 -6.11 -7.05
C TYR A 32 14.65 -6.15 -5.52
N VAL A 33 14.01 -7.12 -4.86
CA VAL A 33 14.04 -7.18 -3.39
C VAL A 33 15.44 -7.48 -2.87
N PRO A 34 16.20 -8.50 -3.41
CA PRO A 34 17.57 -8.71 -2.98
C PRO A 34 18.50 -7.53 -3.21
N ASP A 35 18.32 -6.81 -4.32
CA ASP A 35 19.10 -5.60 -4.64
C ASP A 35 18.84 -4.49 -3.62
N GLN A 36 17.57 -4.18 -3.35
CA GLN A 36 17.19 -3.09 -2.44
C GLN A 36 17.38 -3.43 -0.97
N GLN A 37 17.20 -4.69 -0.59
CA GLN A 37 17.28 -5.15 0.80
C GLN A 37 18.59 -5.86 1.13
N LEU A 38 19.53 -5.92 0.18
CA LEU A 38 20.88 -6.49 0.34
C LEU A 38 20.83 -7.95 0.81
N GLY A 39 20.01 -8.77 0.15
CA GLY A 39 19.93 -10.20 0.38
C GLY A 39 18.55 -10.81 0.15
N THR A 40 18.52 -12.11 0.12
CA THR A 40 17.32 -12.92 -0.11
C THR A 40 16.55 -13.20 1.17
N ILE A 41 15.32 -13.71 1.05
CA ILE A 41 14.52 -14.12 2.22
C ILE A 41 15.16 -15.27 3.00
N TRP A 42 15.99 -16.10 2.35
CA TRP A 42 16.68 -17.23 3.01
C TRP A 42 17.95 -16.80 3.73
N GLU A 43 18.62 -15.75 3.24
CA GLU A 43 19.84 -15.21 3.86
C GLU A 43 19.51 -14.27 5.01
N HIS A 44 18.50 -13.42 4.81
CA HIS A 44 18.18 -12.34 5.75
C HIS A 44 16.67 -12.13 5.94
N PRO A 45 15.90 -13.16 6.36
CA PRO A 45 14.43 -13.04 6.49
C PRO A 45 14.01 -11.92 7.45
N GLU A 46 14.76 -11.75 8.53
CA GLU A 46 14.50 -10.74 9.55
C GLU A 46 14.70 -9.30 9.02
N ARG A 47 15.66 -9.11 8.11
CA ARG A 47 15.90 -7.81 7.49
C ARG A 47 14.71 -7.41 6.63
N LEU A 48 14.23 -8.33 5.77
CA LEU A 48 13.07 -8.09 4.92
C LEU A 48 11.82 -7.79 5.76
N TRP A 49 11.62 -8.55 6.83
CA TRP A 49 10.50 -8.32 7.76
C TRP A 49 10.60 -6.94 8.43
N LYS A 50 11.77 -6.58 8.97
CA LYS A 50 12.01 -5.27 9.59
C LYS A 50 11.88 -4.10 8.59
N ALA A 51 12.19 -4.31 7.32
CA ALA A 51 12.01 -3.32 6.26
C ALA A 51 10.55 -3.19 5.81
N SER A 52 9.72 -4.19 6.10
CA SER A 52 8.31 -4.23 5.69
C SER A 52 7.46 -3.26 6.52
N PRO A 53 6.70 -2.33 5.90
CA PRO A 53 5.76 -1.45 6.61
C PRO A 53 4.76 -2.22 7.48
N LEU A 54 4.34 -3.41 7.06
CA LEU A 54 3.40 -4.27 7.77
C LEU A 54 3.86 -4.59 9.21
N THR A 55 5.17 -4.70 9.43
CA THR A 55 5.75 -4.95 10.76
C THR A 55 5.38 -3.88 11.80
N TYR A 56 5.05 -2.68 11.33
CA TYR A 56 4.76 -1.51 12.17
C TYR A 56 3.28 -1.09 12.12
N ALA A 57 2.42 -1.92 11.55
CA ALA A 57 1.01 -1.59 11.38
C ALA A 57 0.29 -1.34 12.72
N ASP A 58 0.76 -2.00 13.80
CA ASP A 58 0.27 -1.82 15.17
C ASP A 58 0.48 -0.41 15.74
N ARG A 59 1.37 0.38 15.12
CA ARG A 59 1.70 1.76 15.53
C ARG A 59 1.00 2.82 14.72
N VAL A 60 0.34 2.43 13.63
CA VAL A 60 -0.36 3.36 12.75
C VAL A 60 -1.63 3.84 13.43
N LYS A 61 -1.86 5.15 13.39
CA LYS A 61 -3.08 5.81 13.89
C LYS A 61 -3.78 6.64 12.81
N THR A 62 -3.08 6.90 11.71
CA THR A 62 -3.54 7.79 10.64
C THR A 62 -4.60 7.09 9.78
N PRO A 63 -5.79 7.67 9.63
CA PRO A 63 -6.81 7.21 8.69
C PRO A 63 -6.25 7.04 7.28
N THR A 64 -6.47 5.88 6.66
CA THR A 64 -5.78 5.52 5.42
C THR A 64 -6.73 5.00 4.34
N LEU A 65 -6.72 5.66 3.18
CA LEU A 65 -7.29 5.13 1.94
C LEU A 65 -6.24 4.32 1.19
N PHE A 66 -6.55 3.05 0.92
CA PHE A 66 -5.75 2.22 0.02
C PHE A 66 -6.37 2.21 -1.39
N ILE A 67 -5.54 2.42 -2.40
CA ILE A 67 -5.92 2.29 -3.81
C ILE A 67 -5.02 1.26 -4.46
N HIS A 68 -5.63 0.20 -4.98
CA HIS A 68 -4.91 -0.89 -5.61
C HIS A 68 -5.63 -1.41 -6.84
N ALA A 69 -4.88 -1.98 -7.79
CA ALA A 69 -5.39 -2.62 -8.99
C ALA A 69 -5.30 -4.15 -8.86
N ASP A 70 -6.29 -4.87 -9.36
CA ASP A 70 -6.35 -6.34 -9.22
C ASP A 70 -5.29 -7.07 -10.07
N LYS A 71 -4.82 -6.44 -11.15
CA LYS A 71 -3.75 -6.96 -12.03
C LYS A 71 -2.41 -6.26 -11.80
N ASP A 72 -2.21 -5.71 -10.62
CA ASP A 72 -0.91 -5.19 -10.24
C ASP A 72 0.02 -6.35 -9.85
N TYR A 73 0.85 -6.75 -10.80
CA TYR A 73 1.86 -7.80 -10.61
C TYR A 73 3.22 -7.22 -10.15
N ARG A 74 3.36 -5.90 -10.09
CA ARG A 74 4.56 -5.20 -9.64
C ARG A 74 4.59 -5.07 -8.12
N CYS A 75 3.58 -4.41 -7.57
CA CYS A 75 3.29 -4.39 -6.14
C CYS A 75 1.94 -5.09 -6.00
N THR A 76 1.96 -6.37 -5.69
CA THR A 76 0.76 -7.21 -5.80
C THR A 76 -0.37 -6.73 -4.90
N LEU A 77 -1.61 -7.03 -5.30
CA LEU A 77 -2.80 -6.68 -4.52
C LEU A 77 -2.71 -7.18 -3.06
N ALA A 78 -2.01 -8.29 -2.83
CA ALA A 78 -1.76 -8.82 -1.49
C ALA A 78 -1.19 -7.77 -0.53
N ASN A 79 -0.26 -6.93 -1.00
CA ASN A 79 0.32 -5.85 -0.19
C ASN A 79 -0.73 -4.86 0.31
N GLY A 80 -1.65 -4.45 -0.57
CA GLY A 80 -2.75 -3.56 -0.19
C GLY A 80 -3.73 -4.20 0.79
N LEU A 81 -4.07 -5.48 0.56
CA LEU A 81 -4.98 -6.25 1.41
C LEU A 81 -4.39 -6.51 2.79
N GLU A 82 -3.13 -6.92 2.89
CA GLU A 82 -2.45 -7.19 4.16
C GLU A 82 -2.42 -5.94 5.04
N MET A 83 -1.99 -4.81 4.50
CA MET A 83 -1.91 -3.57 5.26
C MET A 83 -3.29 -3.04 5.65
N PHE A 84 -4.27 -3.08 4.73
CA PHE A 84 -5.66 -2.72 5.02
C PHE A 84 -6.23 -3.57 6.16
N ALA A 85 -6.07 -4.89 6.09
CA ALA A 85 -6.55 -5.80 7.13
C ALA A 85 -5.86 -5.54 8.47
N ALA A 86 -4.53 -5.33 8.46
CA ALA A 86 -3.78 -5.01 9.66
C ALA A 86 -4.29 -3.72 10.33
N LEU A 87 -4.50 -2.65 9.56
CA LEU A 87 -5.04 -1.40 10.12
C LEU A 87 -6.45 -1.58 10.70
N LYS A 88 -7.32 -2.35 10.02
CA LYS A 88 -8.65 -2.68 10.55
C LYS A 88 -8.59 -3.44 11.87
N LEU A 89 -7.69 -4.42 11.98
CA LEU A 89 -7.50 -5.20 13.22
C LEU A 89 -7.02 -4.32 14.40
N HIS A 90 -6.27 -3.26 14.11
CA HIS A 90 -5.81 -2.29 15.10
C HIS A 90 -6.78 -1.10 15.31
N GLY A 91 -8.00 -1.18 14.76
CA GLY A 91 -9.04 -0.16 14.95
C GLY A 91 -8.79 1.15 14.22
N VAL A 92 -7.87 1.16 13.25
CA VAL A 92 -7.57 2.35 12.44
C VAL A 92 -8.61 2.48 11.33
N GLU A 93 -9.19 3.67 11.20
CA GLU A 93 -10.09 3.96 10.10
C GLU A 93 -9.37 3.77 8.76
N SER A 94 -9.92 2.89 7.92
CA SER A 94 -9.33 2.61 6.63
C SER A 94 -10.36 2.13 5.60
N LYS A 95 -10.10 2.49 4.35
CA LYS A 95 -10.90 2.11 3.18
C LYS A 95 -9.98 1.50 2.12
N LEU A 96 -10.43 0.44 1.47
CA LEU A 96 -9.74 -0.13 0.30
C LEU A 96 -10.60 0.10 -0.95
N CYS A 97 -10.03 0.79 -1.93
CA CYS A 97 -10.62 0.99 -3.24
C CYS A 97 -9.84 0.16 -4.26
N MET A 98 -10.50 -0.86 -4.81
CA MET A 98 -9.88 -1.78 -5.77
C MET A 98 -10.39 -1.51 -7.18
N PHE A 99 -9.46 -1.39 -8.14
CA PHE A 99 -9.75 -1.14 -9.55
C PHE A 99 -9.55 -2.41 -10.38
N TYR A 100 -10.65 -2.96 -10.88
CA TYR A 100 -10.64 -4.20 -11.65
C TYR A 100 -10.17 -4.01 -13.09
N GLY A 101 -9.33 -4.95 -13.53
CA GLY A 101 -8.79 -4.98 -14.89
C GLY A 101 -7.65 -3.97 -15.12
N GLU A 102 -7.17 -3.34 -14.07
CA GLU A 102 -6.06 -2.37 -14.09
C GLU A 102 -4.76 -2.96 -13.55
N ASN A 103 -3.64 -2.35 -13.92
CA ASN A 103 -2.31 -2.75 -13.50
C ASN A 103 -1.62 -1.69 -12.63
N HIS A 104 -0.33 -1.88 -12.36
CA HIS A 104 0.49 -0.92 -11.60
C HIS A 104 0.50 0.49 -12.19
N GLY A 105 0.28 0.61 -13.49
CA GLY A 105 0.21 1.87 -14.22
C GLY A 105 -1.14 2.60 -14.16
N LEU A 106 -2.13 2.16 -13.40
CA LEU A 106 -3.48 2.72 -13.30
C LEU A 106 -3.54 4.25 -13.43
N SER A 107 -2.69 4.97 -12.72
CA SER A 107 -2.69 6.44 -12.70
C SER A 107 -2.26 7.08 -14.02
N ARG A 108 -1.54 6.35 -14.89
CA ARG A 108 -0.95 6.81 -16.15
C ARG A 108 -1.61 6.17 -17.37
N GLU A 109 -1.78 4.86 -17.31
CA GLU A 109 -2.13 3.98 -18.44
C GLU A 109 -3.52 3.36 -18.29
N GLY A 110 -4.13 3.47 -17.11
CA GLY A 110 -5.44 2.91 -16.83
C GLY A 110 -6.54 3.53 -17.68
N LYS A 111 -7.67 2.85 -17.77
CA LYS A 111 -8.86 3.35 -18.49
C LYS A 111 -9.22 4.76 -18.00
N PRO A 112 -9.56 5.68 -18.88
CA PRO A 112 -9.89 7.07 -18.51
C PRO A 112 -10.92 7.18 -17.38
N SER A 113 -11.97 6.35 -17.41
CA SER A 113 -12.98 6.29 -16.34
C SER A 113 -12.38 5.92 -14.99
N ASN A 114 -11.51 4.90 -14.95
CA ASN A 114 -10.87 4.45 -13.71
C ASN A 114 -9.87 5.47 -13.18
N ARG A 115 -9.18 6.18 -14.07
CA ARG A 115 -8.28 7.29 -13.68
C ARG A 115 -9.05 8.42 -13.02
N ILE A 116 -10.23 8.80 -13.58
CA ILE A 116 -11.12 9.82 -13.01
C ILE A 116 -11.68 9.33 -11.67
N SER A 117 -12.22 8.10 -11.62
CA SER A 117 -12.76 7.54 -10.38
C SER A 117 -11.72 7.48 -9.28
N ARG A 118 -10.47 7.13 -9.61
CA ARG A 118 -9.36 7.14 -8.63
C ARG A 118 -9.14 8.54 -8.03
N LEU A 119 -9.14 9.57 -8.85
CA LEU A 119 -8.99 10.95 -8.36
C LEU A 119 -10.18 11.39 -7.52
N SER A 120 -11.39 11.01 -7.91
CA SER A 120 -12.61 11.26 -7.13
C SER A 120 -12.56 10.61 -5.76
N GLU A 121 -12.13 9.35 -5.67
CA GLU A 121 -11.98 8.65 -4.39
C GLU A 121 -10.95 9.33 -3.47
N ILE A 122 -9.84 9.81 -4.03
CA ILE A 122 -8.83 10.56 -3.27
C ILE A 122 -9.42 11.86 -2.75
N LEU A 123 -10.11 12.61 -3.61
CA LEU A 123 -10.70 13.90 -3.25
C LEU A 123 -11.74 13.74 -2.13
N HIS A 124 -12.69 12.83 -2.30
CA HIS A 124 -13.71 12.55 -1.28
C HIS A 124 -13.08 12.13 0.05
N TRP A 125 -12.10 11.21 0.02
CA TRP A 125 -11.40 10.81 1.24
C TRP A 125 -10.76 11.99 1.97
N MET A 126 -10.11 12.88 1.23
CA MET A 126 -9.47 14.04 1.81
C MET A 126 -10.51 15.06 2.33
N GLU A 127 -11.59 15.30 1.58
CA GLU A 127 -12.65 16.23 1.99
C GLU A 127 -13.36 15.77 3.26
N ASP A 128 -13.71 14.47 3.35
CA ASP A 128 -14.39 13.91 4.50
C ASP A 128 -13.56 14.05 5.78
N HIS A 129 -12.23 14.00 5.65
CA HIS A 129 -11.32 14.07 6.79
C HIS A 129 -10.72 15.48 7.02
N LEU A 130 -10.94 16.45 6.13
CA LEU A 130 -10.49 17.84 6.29
C LEU A 130 -11.54 18.73 6.96
N LYS A 131 -12.80 18.31 7.00
CA LYS A 131 -13.93 19.10 7.53
C LYS A 131 -14.09 19.02 9.05
N GLU A 132 -13.22 18.27 9.75
CA GLU A 132 -13.30 18.08 11.21
C GLU A 132 -12.44 19.08 12.01
N GLU A 133 -12.25 20.31 11.51
CA GLU A 133 -11.63 21.41 12.27
C GLU A 133 -12.63 22.55 12.51
#